data_2686bd7c46f99ba2900c83f94205b663
#
_entry.id   2686bd7c46f99ba2900c83f94205b663
#
_cell.length_a   1.000
_cell.length_b   1.000
_cell.length_c   1.000
_cell.angle_alpha   90.00
_cell.angle_beta   90.00
_cell.angle_gamma   90.00
#
_symmetry.space_group_name_H-M   'P 1'
#
loop_
_entity.id
_entity.type
_entity.pdbx_description
1 polymer ?
#
loop_
_entity_poly.entity_id
_entity_poly.type
_entity_poly.pdbx_seq_one_letter_code
_entity_poly.pdbx_strand_id
1 'polypeptide(L)'
;MVFSKKPLHFIIATLIAFLPLINFANPNTDTTAVEKQTVEAEAHTTEHNSEEPKDLKTEIKEFISHHLLDSNDFHLYSYKDDSGTEHHIGFPLPVILWDNGLQVFSSSKFHHGEHAAESNGNFYRLFHGKIYKVGSAEEQIKLNEHGHAENVKPLDFSLTKNVFMMLVVSIIMFLLFTNLAKSYAKNGGIAKGAGRFFEPIILYIRDDIAIPNIGKNYKKYMSYLLTIFFFVWFLNLFGLTPLGVNVTGNIAVTACLALLTYLITTFTAKKDYWGHIFWMPGVPVPMKIILAPIELLGTIIKPFSLMIRLYANIVAGHVVLMSIIGLMFIFKNWLGSSLSFVLAFALSLLEILVAALQAYIFTMLSALYFGAANEEHHHDDAHH
;
A
#
# COMPACT_ATOMS: atom_id res chain seq x y z
N MET A 1 -3.38 -19.26 -25.94
CA MET A 1 -2.06 -18.63 -25.78
C MET A 1 -2.27 -17.14 -25.67
N VAL A 2 -2.32 -16.59 -24.45
CA VAL A 2 -2.86 -15.24 -24.15
C VAL A 2 -1.78 -14.27 -23.66
N PHE A 3 -0.52 -14.59 -23.82
CA PHE A 3 0.53 -13.65 -23.44
C PHE A 3 0.83 -12.71 -24.63
N SER A 4 0.40 -11.45 -24.47
CA SER A 4 0.83 -10.35 -25.33
C SER A 4 2.36 -10.32 -25.39
N LYS A 5 2.93 -10.07 -26.57
CA LYS A 5 4.39 -10.06 -26.80
C LYS A 5 5.18 -8.97 -26.03
N LYS A 6 4.52 -8.16 -25.18
CA LYS A 6 5.16 -7.05 -24.43
C LYS A 6 4.72 -6.93 -22.95
N PRO A 7 4.77 -8.00 -22.13
CA PRO A 7 4.43 -7.88 -20.71
C PRO A 7 5.43 -6.99 -19.94
N LEU A 8 6.69 -6.96 -20.38
CA LEU A 8 7.75 -6.18 -19.77
C LEU A 8 7.48 -4.67 -19.80
N HIS A 9 6.97 -4.15 -20.92
CA HIS A 9 6.67 -2.71 -21.05
C HIS A 9 5.52 -2.28 -20.16
N PHE A 10 4.54 -3.17 -19.93
CA PHE A 10 3.41 -2.87 -19.05
C PHE A 10 3.83 -2.87 -17.59
N ILE A 11 4.66 -3.82 -17.17
CA ILE A 11 5.20 -3.89 -15.80
C ILE A 11 6.12 -2.68 -15.54
N ILE A 12 7.00 -2.34 -16.48
CA ILE A 12 7.89 -1.18 -16.37
C ILE A 12 7.09 0.13 -16.35
N ALA A 13 6.08 0.28 -17.19
CA ALA A 13 5.22 1.46 -17.20
C ALA A 13 4.43 1.60 -15.90
N THR A 14 3.95 0.50 -15.34
CA THR A 14 3.29 0.46 -14.03
C THR A 14 4.26 0.86 -12.92
N LEU A 15 5.48 0.33 -12.94
CA LEU A 15 6.53 0.63 -11.97
C LEU A 15 6.99 2.11 -12.04
N ILE A 16 7.15 2.65 -13.24
CA ILE A 16 7.51 4.06 -13.47
C ILE A 16 6.35 5.00 -13.07
N ALA A 17 5.10 4.61 -13.31
CA ALA A 17 3.93 5.40 -12.89
C ALA A 17 3.76 5.46 -11.36
N PHE A 18 4.23 4.44 -10.63
CA PHE A 18 4.17 4.40 -9.16
C PHE A 18 5.24 5.27 -8.47
N LEU A 19 6.42 5.41 -9.05
CA LEU A 19 7.53 6.11 -8.42
C LEU A 19 7.26 7.59 -8.10
N PRO A 20 6.72 8.43 -9.01
CA PRO A 20 6.49 9.84 -8.70
C PRO A 20 5.24 10.09 -7.84
N LEU A 21 4.20 9.24 -7.94
CA LEU A 21 2.93 9.46 -7.23
C LEU A 21 3.05 9.23 -5.71
N ILE A 22 3.98 8.38 -5.27
CA ILE A 22 4.19 8.10 -3.85
C ILE A 22 4.69 9.34 -3.10
N ASN A 23 5.47 10.18 -3.76
CA ASN A 23 6.00 11.40 -3.15
C ASN A 23 5.09 12.63 -3.33
N PHE A 24 4.23 12.66 -4.37
CA PHE A 24 3.25 13.72 -4.57
C PHE A 24 1.95 13.52 -3.77
N ALA A 25 1.61 12.30 -3.38
CA ALA A 25 0.38 11.98 -2.66
C ALA A 25 0.43 12.27 -1.15
N ASN A 26 1.46 12.99 -0.67
CA ASN A 26 1.51 13.42 0.72
C ASN A 26 1.61 14.95 0.89
N PRO A 27 0.64 15.76 0.39
CA PRO A 27 0.40 17.08 0.90
C PRO A 27 -0.58 16.94 2.07
N ASN A 28 -0.08 17.01 3.32
CA ASN A 28 -0.90 17.25 4.52
C ASN A 28 -2.15 16.36 4.68
N THR A 29 -2.06 15.06 4.45
CA THR A 29 -3.01 14.17 5.11
C THR A 29 -2.54 14.05 6.55
N ASP A 30 -3.08 14.94 7.37
CA ASP A 30 -3.07 14.81 8.81
C ASP A 30 -3.51 13.38 9.14
N THR A 31 -2.59 12.59 9.63
CA THR A 31 -2.86 11.32 10.33
C THR A 31 -3.67 11.61 11.62
N THR A 32 -4.03 12.85 11.86
CA THR A 32 -4.82 13.36 12.98
C THR A 32 -6.25 12.85 13.04
N ALA A 33 -6.80 12.23 11.96
CA ALA A 33 -8.17 11.70 12.06
C ALA A 33 -8.25 10.37 12.83
N VAL A 34 -7.17 9.56 12.83
CA VAL A 34 -7.09 8.33 13.67
C VAL A 34 -6.46 8.66 15.03
N GLU A 35 -5.58 9.65 15.07
CA GLU A 35 -4.93 10.10 16.30
C GLU A 35 -5.86 10.95 17.16
N LYS A 36 -6.79 11.74 16.58
CA LYS A 36 -7.75 12.52 17.36
C LYS A 36 -8.75 11.71 18.17
N GLN A 37 -9.09 10.50 17.76
CA GLN A 37 -9.98 9.65 18.57
C GLN A 37 -9.30 8.96 19.75
N THR A 38 -7.95 8.94 19.79
CA THR A 38 -7.18 8.37 20.91
C THR A 38 -6.52 9.42 21.80
N VAL A 39 -6.41 10.68 21.36
CA VAL A 39 -5.72 11.77 22.08
C VAL A 39 -6.67 12.67 22.88
N GLU A 40 -7.98 12.68 22.60
CA GLU A 40 -8.94 13.45 23.43
C GLU A 40 -9.22 12.87 24.82
N ALA A 41 -8.61 11.73 25.18
CA ALA A 41 -8.73 11.16 26.53
C ALA A 41 -7.61 11.55 27.50
N GLU A 42 -6.51 12.18 27.05
CA GLU A 42 -5.36 12.49 27.95
C GLU A 42 -4.65 13.82 27.60
N ALA A 43 -5.41 14.91 27.51
CA ALA A 43 -4.83 16.25 27.48
C ALA A 43 -5.03 16.95 28.85
N HIS A 44 -4.29 16.50 29.86
CA HIS A 44 -3.86 17.29 31.01
C HIS A 44 -2.70 16.55 31.71
N THR A 45 -1.51 16.98 31.48
CA THR A 45 -0.57 17.40 32.53
C THR A 45 0.79 17.76 31.93
N THR A 46 1.18 18.93 32.30
CA THR A 46 2.38 19.71 32.07
C THR A 46 3.65 19.05 32.63
N GLU A 47 4.77 19.31 31.90
CA GLU A 47 6.15 19.49 32.38
C GLU A 47 6.61 18.75 33.65
N HIS A 48 7.57 17.84 33.51
CA HIS A 48 8.89 17.94 34.14
C HIS A 48 9.82 16.80 33.70
N ASN A 49 11.04 17.13 33.36
CA ASN A 49 12.18 16.21 33.26
C ASN A 49 12.31 15.36 34.54
N SER A 50 12.02 14.09 34.43
CA SER A 50 12.57 13.01 35.25
C SER A 50 12.31 11.71 34.47
N GLU A 51 13.36 10.94 34.22
CA GLU A 51 13.30 9.59 33.67
C GLU A 51 12.53 8.67 34.63
N GLU A 52 11.20 8.76 34.58
CA GLU A 52 10.36 7.68 35.11
C GLU A 52 10.40 6.51 34.12
N PRO A 53 10.48 5.26 34.59
CA PRO A 53 10.43 4.10 33.72
C PRO A 53 9.13 4.16 32.92
N LYS A 54 9.24 4.36 31.60
CA LYS A 54 8.08 4.38 30.67
C LYS A 54 7.23 3.14 30.93
N ASP A 55 5.93 3.33 31.16
CA ASP A 55 5.02 2.19 31.34
C ASP A 55 5.12 1.28 30.10
N LEU A 56 5.28 0.00 30.29
CA LEU A 56 5.41 -1.02 29.23
C LEU A 56 4.34 -0.88 28.14
N LYS A 57 3.15 -0.37 28.51
CA LYS A 57 2.06 -0.08 27.57
C LYS A 57 2.42 1.04 26.61
N THR A 58 3.09 2.07 27.10
CA THR A 58 3.55 3.21 26.29
C THR A 58 4.66 2.77 25.32
N GLU A 59 5.60 1.96 25.78
CA GLU A 59 6.65 1.39 24.91
C GLU A 59 6.06 0.54 23.80
N ILE A 60 5.08 -0.31 24.10
CA ILE A 60 4.40 -1.14 23.10
C ILE A 60 3.64 -0.26 22.09
N LYS A 61 2.95 0.78 22.55
CA LYS A 61 2.22 1.72 21.68
C LYS A 61 3.18 2.48 20.75
N GLU A 62 4.28 2.99 21.27
CA GLU A 62 5.35 3.64 20.50
C GLU A 62 5.95 2.67 19.47
N PHE A 63 6.23 1.44 19.86
CA PHE A 63 6.74 0.39 18.98
C PHE A 63 5.76 0.10 17.82
N ILE A 64 4.47 -0.07 18.11
CA ILE A 64 3.44 -0.31 17.10
C ILE A 64 3.38 0.87 16.13
N SER A 65 3.33 2.12 16.63
CA SER A 65 3.25 3.30 15.78
C SER A 65 4.48 3.46 14.89
N HIS A 66 5.68 3.25 15.46
CA HIS A 66 6.93 3.31 14.70
C HIS A 66 7.05 2.22 13.63
N HIS A 67 6.55 1.01 13.93
CA HIS A 67 6.58 -0.10 12.99
C HIS A 67 5.68 0.11 11.78
N LEU A 68 4.54 0.80 11.97
CA LEU A 68 3.58 1.12 10.90
C LEU A 68 4.04 2.27 10.00
N LEU A 69 4.94 3.15 10.46
CA LEU A 69 5.45 4.26 9.68
C LEU A 69 6.38 3.77 8.56
N ASP A 70 6.32 4.45 7.41
CA ASP A 70 7.30 4.26 6.34
C ASP A 70 8.62 4.91 6.74
N SER A 71 9.74 4.22 6.52
CA SER A 71 11.07 4.68 6.92
C SER A 71 12.07 4.56 5.77
N ASN A 72 13.13 5.37 5.84
CA ASN A 72 14.25 5.33 4.90
C ASN A 72 15.31 4.27 5.28
N ASP A 73 15.08 3.54 6.37
CA ASP A 73 15.91 2.43 6.83
C ASP A 73 15.10 1.13 6.81
N PHE A 74 15.71 0.06 6.33
CA PHE A 74 15.13 -1.26 6.40
C PHE A 74 15.60 -1.94 7.69
N HIS A 75 14.85 -1.69 8.77
CA HIS A 75 15.13 -2.24 10.09
C HIS A 75 14.52 -3.65 10.20
N LEU A 76 15.33 -4.65 10.59
CA LEU A 76 14.87 -6.02 10.77
C LEU A 76 14.52 -6.28 12.24
N TYR A 77 15.47 -6.10 13.16
CA TYR A 77 15.25 -6.20 14.59
C TYR A 77 16.34 -5.47 15.37
N SER A 78 16.01 -5.09 16.61
CA SER A 78 16.98 -4.55 17.57
C SER A 78 17.17 -5.53 18.71
N TYR A 79 18.37 -5.61 19.24
CA TYR A 79 18.64 -6.32 20.48
C TYR A 79 19.54 -5.48 21.40
N LYS A 80 19.33 -5.62 22.69
CA LYS A 80 20.19 -5.00 23.70
C LYS A 80 21.29 -6.00 24.08
N ASP A 81 22.54 -5.54 24.04
CA ASP A 81 23.68 -6.31 24.54
C ASP A 81 23.70 -6.25 26.06
N ASP A 82 24.50 -7.14 26.70
CA ASP A 82 24.68 -7.20 28.15
C ASP A 82 25.23 -5.87 28.75
N SER A 83 25.80 -5.02 27.90
CA SER A 83 26.22 -3.66 28.24
C SER A 83 25.09 -2.62 28.23
N GLY A 84 23.87 -2.98 27.85
CA GLY A 84 22.72 -2.08 27.71
C GLY A 84 22.68 -1.30 26.38
N THR A 85 23.64 -1.52 25.47
CA THR A 85 23.70 -0.86 24.16
C THR A 85 22.72 -1.52 23.21
N GLU A 86 21.86 -0.72 22.57
CA GLU A 86 20.95 -1.19 21.52
C GLU A 86 21.69 -1.35 20.19
N HIS A 87 21.64 -2.56 19.65
CA HIS A 87 22.14 -2.88 18.31
C HIS A 87 20.96 -3.04 17.34
N HIS A 88 20.95 -2.21 16.30
CA HIS A 88 19.94 -2.26 15.25
C HIS A 88 20.47 -3.05 14.05
N ILE A 89 19.81 -4.15 13.70
CA ILE A 89 20.15 -4.94 12.53
C ILE A 89 19.20 -4.55 11.39
N GLY A 90 19.80 -4.05 10.32
CA GLY A 90 19.10 -3.58 9.13
C GLY A 90 20.09 -3.16 8.05
N PHE A 91 19.58 -2.68 6.95
CA PHE A 91 20.42 -2.08 5.91
C PHE A 91 19.88 -0.71 5.52
N PRO A 92 20.78 0.27 5.33
CA PRO A 92 20.40 1.61 4.96
C PRO A 92 19.95 1.65 3.49
N LEU A 93 18.92 2.43 3.21
CA LEU A 93 18.40 2.66 1.86
C LEU A 93 18.98 3.97 1.29
N PRO A 94 19.09 4.10 -0.03
CA PRO A 94 19.54 5.32 -0.66
C PRO A 94 18.51 6.44 -0.52
N VAL A 95 18.96 7.58 -0.02
CA VAL A 95 18.20 8.83 0.08
C VAL A 95 18.51 9.67 -1.15
N ILE A 96 17.47 10.09 -1.86
CA ILE A 96 17.56 10.87 -3.09
C ILE A 96 16.67 12.11 -2.92
N LEU A 97 17.29 13.28 -2.78
CA LEU A 97 16.60 14.54 -2.62
C LEU A 97 16.89 15.48 -3.78
N TRP A 98 15.93 16.32 -4.12
CA TRP A 98 16.09 17.41 -5.05
C TRP A 98 15.98 18.74 -4.30
N ASP A 99 17.14 19.35 -4.03
CA ASP A 99 17.27 20.65 -3.37
C ASP A 99 18.44 21.40 -4.00
N ASN A 100 18.16 22.37 -4.89
CA ASN A 100 19.15 23.10 -5.68
C ASN A 100 20.15 22.19 -6.43
N GLY A 101 19.69 20.98 -6.81
CA GLY A 101 20.46 19.92 -7.44
C GLY A 101 20.18 18.57 -6.81
N LEU A 102 20.65 17.52 -7.44
CA LEU A 102 20.45 16.14 -6.98
C LEU A 102 21.38 15.86 -5.80
N GLN A 103 20.80 15.45 -4.66
CA GLN A 103 21.49 15.01 -3.48
C GLN A 103 21.27 13.52 -3.29
N VAL A 104 22.35 12.71 -3.29
CA VAL A 104 22.26 11.27 -3.11
C VAL A 104 23.22 10.83 -1.99
N PHE A 105 22.65 10.20 -0.97
CA PHE A 105 23.45 9.66 0.14
C PHE A 105 22.74 8.47 0.80
N SER A 106 23.44 7.78 1.69
CA SER A 106 22.86 6.65 2.45
C SER A 106 22.09 7.16 3.66
N SER A 107 20.95 6.51 3.97
CA SER A 107 20.16 6.80 5.18
C SER A 107 20.95 6.55 6.48
N SER A 108 22.04 5.75 6.44
CA SER A 108 22.92 5.55 7.58
C SER A 108 23.50 6.85 8.16
N LYS A 109 23.60 7.92 7.35
CA LYS A 109 24.06 9.23 7.84
C LYS A 109 23.10 9.89 8.84
N PHE A 110 21.86 9.48 8.90
CA PHE A 110 20.89 9.99 9.88
C PHE A 110 21.05 9.34 11.25
N HIS A 111 21.83 8.23 11.40
CA HIS A 111 21.96 7.47 12.64
C HIS A 111 20.60 7.30 13.34
N HIS A 112 19.63 6.73 12.63
CA HIS A 112 18.23 6.53 13.07
C HIS A 112 17.47 7.84 13.42
N GLY A 113 17.93 8.99 12.89
CA GLY A 113 17.29 10.30 13.10
C GLY A 113 17.95 11.16 14.17
N GLU A 114 18.96 10.66 14.86
CA GLU A 114 19.69 11.41 15.89
C GLU A 114 20.59 12.50 15.31
N HIS A 115 21.19 12.25 14.15
CA HIS A 115 22.12 13.18 13.51
C HIS A 115 21.57 13.79 12.22
N ALA A 116 22.04 14.99 11.90
CA ALA A 116 21.79 15.60 10.60
C ALA A 116 22.76 15.00 9.56
N ALA A 117 22.23 14.62 8.40
CA ALA A 117 23.03 14.15 7.27
C ALA A 117 23.55 15.34 6.46
N GLU A 118 24.83 15.39 6.21
CA GLU A 118 25.44 16.37 5.32
C GLU A 118 25.54 15.82 3.89
N SER A 119 25.12 16.64 2.92
CA SER A 119 25.29 16.37 1.49
C SER A 119 25.50 17.68 0.74
N ASN A 120 26.64 17.81 0.04
CA ASN A 120 27.00 18.97 -0.77
C ASN A 120 26.88 20.34 -0.02
N GLY A 121 27.24 20.36 1.27
CA GLY A 121 27.16 21.58 2.10
C GLY A 121 25.77 21.93 2.61
N ASN A 122 24.77 21.09 2.37
CA ASN A 122 23.45 21.21 2.96
C ASN A 122 23.27 20.15 4.05
N PHE A 123 22.55 20.51 5.11
CA PHE A 123 22.24 19.62 6.21
C PHE A 123 20.75 19.24 6.17
N TYR A 124 20.48 17.96 6.40
CA TYR A 124 19.14 17.38 6.39
C TYR A 124 18.90 16.61 7.67
N ARG A 125 17.72 16.70 8.23
CA ARG A 125 17.33 15.96 9.43
C ARG A 125 16.04 15.19 9.20
N LEU A 126 15.97 13.99 9.76
CA LEU A 126 14.78 13.14 9.72
C LEU A 126 13.87 13.49 10.90
N PHE A 127 12.58 13.73 10.61
CA PHE A 127 11.55 13.95 11.62
C PHE A 127 10.24 13.32 11.19
N HIS A 128 9.70 12.43 12.02
CA HIS A 128 8.47 11.68 11.75
C HIS A 128 8.44 11.05 10.35
N GLY A 129 9.55 10.40 9.94
CA GLY A 129 9.67 9.74 8.63
C GLY A 129 9.76 10.69 7.43
N LYS A 130 9.92 12.01 7.66
CA LYS A 130 10.09 13.03 6.60
C LYS A 130 11.44 13.72 6.74
N ILE A 131 12.04 14.09 5.63
CA ILE A 131 13.36 14.75 5.59
C ILE A 131 13.15 16.26 5.45
N TYR A 132 13.77 17.02 6.33
CA TYR A 132 13.72 18.47 6.36
C TYR A 132 15.13 19.06 6.24
N LYS A 133 15.24 20.21 5.58
CA LYS A 133 16.48 20.96 5.50
C LYS A 133 16.70 21.76 6.79
N VAL A 134 17.93 21.72 7.33
CA VAL A 134 18.36 22.48 8.48
C VAL A 134 19.58 23.33 8.12
N GLY A 135 19.85 24.41 8.83
CA GLY A 135 20.92 25.34 8.53
C GLY A 135 22.30 24.86 8.98
N SER A 136 22.36 24.00 10.02
CA SER A 136 23.58 23.42 10.53
C SER A 136 23.35 22.00 11.08
N ALA A 137 24.44 21.27 11.32
CA ALA A 137 24.39 19.91 11.86
C ALA A 137 23.74 19.83 13.27
N GLU A 138 23.85 20.87 14.05
CA GLU A 138 23.35 20.94 15.44
C GLU A 138 21.94 21.54 15.53
N GLU A 139 21.44 22.17 14.43
CA GLU A 139 20.14 22.80 14.43
C GLU A 139 19.04 21.75 14.51
N GLN A 140 18.15 21.93 15.50
CA GLN A 140 16.96 21.12 15.63
C GLN A 140 15.84 21.63 14.71
N ILE A 141 14.89 20.76 14.42
CA ILE A 141 13.72 21.11 13.61
C ILE A 141 12.87 22.12 14.39
N LYS A 142 12.51 23.22 13.74
CA LYS A 142 11.59 24.23 14.27
C LYS A 142 10.18 23.70 14.21
N LEU A 143 9.54 23.61 15.35
CA LEU A 143 8.16 23.18 15.47
C LEU A 143 7.26 24.40 15.70
N ASN A 144 6.10 24.42 15.02
CA ASN A 144 5.05 25.39 15.31
C ASN A 144 4.29 25.02 16.60
N GLU A 145 3.34 25.88 17.01
CA GLU A 145 2.49 25.66 18.21
C GLU A 145 1.68 24.34 18.15
N HIS A 146 1.52 23.77 16.98
CA HIS A 146 0.81 22.49 16.74
C HIS A 146 1.75 21.28 16.57
N GLY A 147 3.05 21.43 16.83
CA GLY A 147 4.03 20.34 16.72
C GLY A 147 4.44 19.97 15.29
N HIS A 148 4.10 20.77 14.29
CA HIS A 148 4.52 20.54 12.90
C HIS A 148 5.84 21.25 12.59
N ALA A 149 6.69 20.60 11.79
CA ALA A 149 7.95 21.18 11.36
C ALA A 149 7.74 22.34 10.38
N GLU A 150 8.35 23.50 10.67
CA GLU A 150 8.32 24.68 9.79
C GLU A 150 9.47 24.72 8.78
N ASN A 151 10.46 23.84 8.94
CA ASN A 151 11.61 23.78 8.07
C ASN A 151 11.24 23.43 6.63
N VAL A 152 12.03 23.91 5.66
CA VAL A 152 11.83 23.63 4.24
C VAL A 152 11.94 22.14 3.98
N LYS A 153 10.92 21.57 3.33
CA LYS A 153 10.91 20.19 2.89
C LYS A 153 11.41 20.10 1.44
N PRO A 154 12.55 19.45 1.16
CA PRO A 154 13.00 19.21 -0.21
C PRO A 154 12.06 18.23 -0.92
N LEU A 155 12.13 18.17 -2.25
CA LEU A 155 11.46 17.11 -3.01
C LEU A 155 12.19 15.79 -2.74
N ASP A 156 11.47 14.84 -2.18
CA ASP A 156 12.00 13.56 -1.72
C ASP A 156 11.63 12.44 -2.70
N PHE A 157 12.65 11.84 -3.31
CA PHE A 157 12.57 10.67 -4.18
C PHE A 157 13.29 9.48 -3.57
N SER A 158 13.50 9.49 -2.26
CA SER A 158 14.23 8.44 -1.54
C SER A 158 13.55 7.09 -1.67
N LEU A 159 14.37 6.06 -1.63
CA LEU A 159 13.90 4.69 -1.57
C LEU A 159 13.48 4.38 -0.13
N THR A 160 12.18 4.34 0.14
CA THR A 160 11.65 3.91 1.44
C THR A 160 11.53 2.39 1.51
N LYS A 161 11.35 1.84 2.71
CA LYS A 161 11.12 0.39 2.89
C LYS A 161 9.93 -0.13 2.07
N ASN A 162 8.86 0.68 1.93
CA ASN A 162 7.68 0.31 1.15
C ASN A 162 8.01 0.22 -0.35
N VAL A 163 8.73 1.22 -0.90
CA VAL A 163 9.16 1.23 -2.31
C VAL A 163 10.11 0.07 -2.59
N PHE A 164 11.06 -0.18 -1.69
CA PHE A 164 11.98 -1.31 -1.80
C PHE A 164 11.23 -2.64 -1.86
N MET A 165 10.25 -2.86 -0.96
CA MET A 165 9.46 -4.09 -0.95
C MET A 165 8.59 -4.23 -2.21
N MET A 166 8.00 -3.13 -2.72
CA MET A 166 7.28 -3.16 -3.99
C MET A 166 8.16 -3.60 -5.16
N LEU A 167 9.42 -3.13 -5.20
CA LEU A 167 10.39 -3.55 -6.20
C LEU A 167 10.74 -5.04 -6.08
N VAL A 168 10.99 -5.51 -4.86
CA VAL A 168 11.29 -6.93 -4.58
C VAL A 168 10.12 -7.81 -5.03
N VAL A 169 8.90 -7.48 -4.65
CA VAL A 169 7.69 -8.23 -5.05
C VAL A 169 7.53 -8.22 -6.58
N SER A 170 7.75 -7.06 -7.22
CA SER A 170 7.67 -6.95 -8.69
C SER A 170 8.69 -7.84 -9.41
N ILE A 171 9.92 -7.89 -8.89
CA ILE A 171 10.98 -8.77 -9.43
C ILE A 171 10.59 -10.24 -9.23
N ILE A 172 10.13 -10.62 -8.05
CA ILE A 172 9.68 -11.99 -7.75
C ILE A 172 8.55 -12.38 -8.72
N MET A 173 7.55 -11.54 -8.89
CA MET A 173 6.45 -11.77 -9.83
C MET A 173 6.96 -11.93 -11.25
N PHE A 174 7.85 -11.05 -11.70
CA PHE A 174 8.42 -11.11 -13.05
C PHE A 174 9.15 -12.43 -13.30
N LEU A 175 10.01 -12.85 -12.37
CA LEU A 175 10.75 -14.11 -12.46
C LEU A 175 9.79 -15.30 -12.43
N LEU A 176 8.80 -15.30 -11.56
CA LEU A 176 7.83 -16.38 -11.42
C LEU A 176 7.00 -16.56 -12.72
N PHE A 177 6.42 -15.48 -13.23
CA PHE A 177 5.56 -15.56 -14.43
C PHE A 177 6.38 -15.80 -15.71
N THR A 178 7.61 -15.30 -15.78
CA THR A 178 8.52 -15.63 -16.89
C THR A 178 8.89 -17.09 -16.89
N ASN A 179 9.18 -17.67 -15.73
CA ASN A 179 9.47 -19.10 -15.59
C ASN A 179 8.22 -19.96 -15.89
N LEU A 180 7.06 -19.53 -15.47
CA LEU A 180 5.79 -20.17 -15.80
C LEU A 180 5.55 -20.18 -17.32
N ALA A 181 5.73 -19.03 -17.98
CA ALA A 181 5.59 -18.91 -19.44
C ALA A 181 6.58 -19.81 -20.18
N LYS A 182 7.84 -19.86 -19.74
CA LYS A 182 8.86 -20.78 -20.29
C LYS A 182 8.48 -22.26 -20.07
N SER A 183 7.91 -22.59 -18.91
CA SER A 183 7.44 -23.95 -18.60
C SER A 183 6.35 -24.41 -19.56
N TYR A 184 5.39 -23.55 -19.87
CA TYR A 184 4.35 -23.84 -20.87
C TYR A 184 4.92 -24.07 -22.26
N ALA A 185 5.84 -23.20 -22.69
CA ALA A 185 6.48 -23.34 -24.00
C ALA A 185 7.28 -24.64 -24.15
N LYS A 186 7.94 -25.09 -23.07
CA LYS A 186 8.84 -26.25 -23.06
C LYS A 186 8.09 -27.58 -22.94
N ASN A 187 6.91 -27.59 -22.26
CA ASN A 187 6.20 -28.82 -21.90
C ASN A 187 4.86 -28.99 -22.65
N GLY A 188 4.71 -28.40 -23.84
CA GLY A 188 3.51 -28.58 -24.65
C GLY A 188 2.21 -28.02 -24.01
N GLY A 189 2.31 -26.95 -23.22
CA GLY A 189 1.16 -26.30 -22.60
C GLY A 189 0.83 -26.76 -21.17
N ILE A 190 1.66 -27.60 -20.56
CA ILE A 190 1.47 -28.07 -19.19
C ILE A 190 2.48 -27.41 -18.26
N ALA A 191 1.99 -26.78 -17.19
CA ALA A 191 2.87 -26.19 -16.18
C ALA A 191 3.57 -27.27 -15.33
N LYS A 192 4.86 -27.08 -15.07
CA LYS A 192 5.65 -27.91 -14.15
C LYS A 192 6.25 -27.07 -13.02
N GLY A 193 6.54 -27.71 -11.89
CA GLY A 193 7.12 -27.04 -10.72
C GLY A 193 6.16 -26.05 -10.05
N ALA A 194 6.68 -24.90 -9.61
CA ALA A 194 5.87 -23.85 -8.95
C ALA A 194 4.72 -23.34 -9.83
N GLY A 195 4.87 -23.39 -11.15
CA GLY A 195 3.82 -23.01 -12.09
C GLY A 195 2.53 -23.81 -11.91
N ARG A 196 2.63 -25.08 -11.51
CA ARG A 196 1.46 -25.95 -11.28
C ARG A 196 0.58 -25.46 -10.12
N PHE A 197 1.19 -24.79 -9.14
CA PHE A 197 0.44 -24.18 -8.03
C PHE A 197 -0.32 -22.92 -8.47
N PHE A 198 0.29 -22.09 -9.33
CA PHE A 198 -0.32 -20.82 -9.75
C PHE A 198 -1.32 -20.99 -10.91
N GLU A 199 -1.20 -22.07 -11.68
CA GLU A 199 -2.09 -22.34 -12.82
C GLU A 199 -3.57 -22.36 -12.45
N PRO A 200 -4.04 -23.10 -11.41
CA PRO A 200 -5.45 -23.08 -10.99
C PRO A 200 -5.96 -21.69 -10.63
N ILE A 201 -5.11 -20.88 -9.99
CA ILE A 201 -5.48 -19.50 -9.61
C ILE A 201 -5.62 -18.61 -10.84
N ILE A 202 -4.73 -18.74 -11.81
CA ILE A 202 -4.79 -17.99 -13.08
C ILE A 202 -6.05 -18.38 -13.86
N LEU A 203 -6.37 -19.67 -13.91
CA LEU A 203 -7.59 -20.17 -14.57
C LEU A 203 -8.84 -19.67 -13.86
N TYR A 204 -8.86 -19.70 -12.54
CA TYR A 204 -9.94 -19.16 -11.72
C TYR A 204 -10.17 -17.66 -12.00
N ILE A 205 -9.14 -16.84 -12.01
CA ILE A 205 -9.24 -15.41 -12.33
C ILE A 205 -9.79 -15.21 -13.76
N ARG A 206 -9.39 -16.05 -14.70
CA ARG A 206 -9.89 -15.99 -16.08
C ARG A 206 -11.35 -16.40 -16.19
N ASP A 207 -11.70 -17.58 -15.64
CA ASP A 207 -12.97 -18.25 -15.92
C ASP A 207 -14.10 -17.74 -15.02
N ASP A 208 -13.78 -17.47 -13.73
CA ASP A 208 -14.80 -17.07 -12.74
C ASP A 208 -14.84 -15.54 -12.52
N ILE A 209 -13.78 -14.80 -12.88
CA ILE A 209 -13.77 -13.34 -12.72
C ILE A 209 -13.81 -12.60 -14.06
N ALA A 210 -12.81 -12.85 -14.94
CA ALA A 210 -12.65 -12.02 -16.13
C ALA A 210 -13.73 -12.28 -17.20
N ILE A 211 -13.99 -13.54 -17.52
CA ILE A 211 -14.97 -13.90 -18.57
C ILE A 211 -16.39 -13.49 -18.17
N PRO A 212 -16.91 -13.81 -16.98
CA PRO A 212 -18.29 -13.47 -16.62
C PRO A 212 -18.55 -11.97 -16.52
N ASN A 213 -17.57 -11.20 -16.03
CA ASN A 213 -17.75 -9.76 -15.74
C ASN A 213 -17.41 -8.86 -16.93
N ILE A 214 -16.45 -9.24 -17.81
CA ILE A 214 -15.99 -8.39 -18.93
C ILE A 214 -16.51 -8.89 -20.28
N GLY A 215 -16.85 -10.17 -20.37
CA GLY A 215 -17.34 -10.78 -21.62
C GLY A 215 -16.25 -10.90 -22.69
N LYS A 216 -16.61 -10.64 -23.96
CA LYS A 216 -15.75 -10.86 -25.13
C LYS A 216 -14.40 -10.14 -25.07
N ASN A 217 -14.32 -9.00 -24.37
CA ASN A 217 -13.13 -8.15 -24.29
C ASN A 217 -12.18 -8.51 -23.13
N TYR A 218 -12.44 -9.59 -22.39
CA TYR A 218 -11.66 -9.97 -21.20
C TYR A 218 -10.14 -10.06 -21.46
N LYS A 219 -9.74 -10.49 -22.65
CA LYS A 219 -8.31 -10.65 -23.02
C LYS A 219 -7.51 -9.35 -22.91
N LYS A 220 -8.15 -8.20 -23.14
CA LYS A 220 -7.52 -6.88 -23.06
C LYS A 220 -7.12 -6.54 -21.63
N TYR A 221 -7.94 -6.94 -20.65
CA TYR A 221 -7.76 -6.60 -19.24
C TYR A 221 -7.12 -7.71 -18.42
N MET A 222 -7.00 -8.92 -18.98
CA MET A 222 -6.51 -10.10 -18.26
C MET A 222 -5.11 -9.90 -17.69
N SER A 223 -4.21 -9.25 -18.43
CA SER A 223 -2.85 -8.96 -17.94
C SER A 223 -2.87 -8.06 -16.70
N TYR A 224 -3.74 -7.04 -16.70
CA TYR A 224 -3.89 -6.14 -15.56
C TYR A 224 -4.49 -6.88 -14.35
N LEU A 225 -5.57 -7.64 -14.55
CA LEU A 225 -6.24 -8.38 -13.48
C LEU A 225 -5.31 -9.38 -12.80
N LEU A 226 -4.51 -10.11 -13.57
CA LEU A 226 -3.50 -11.02 -13.02
C LEU A 226 -2.42 -10.25 -12.25
N THR A 227 -1.93 -9.14 -12.82
CA THR A 227 -0.88 -8.34 -12.17
C THR A 227 -1.38 -7.79 -10.85
N ILE A 228 -2.57 -7.19 -10.80
CA ILE A 228 -3.08 -6.58 -9.57
C ILE A 228 -3.41 -7.62 -8.51
N PHE A 229 -3.97 -8.77 -8.90
CA PHE A 229 -4.26 -9.86 -7.98
C PHE A 229 -3.00 -10.35 -7.28
N PHE A 230 -1.99 -10.77 -8.04
CA PHE A 230 -0.76 -11.32 -7.46
C PHE A 230 0.08 -10.25 -6.76
N PHE A 231 0.07 -9.02 -7.24
CA PHE A 231 0.78 -7.92 -6.62
C PHE A 231 0.22 -7.61 -5.23
N VAL A 232 -1.09 -7.42 -5.11
CA VAL A 232 -1.75 -7.18 -3.83
C VAL A 232 -1.61 -8.39 -2.91
N TRP A 233 -1.80 -9.60 -3.43
CA TRP A 233 -1.67 -10.81 -2.63
C TRP A 233 -0.26 -10.99 -2.07
N PHE A 234 0.77 -10.86 -2.89
CA PHE A 234 2.14 -10.98 -2.43
C PHE A 234 2.55 -9.86 -1.48
N LEU A 235 2.18 -8.60 -1.75
CA LEU A 235 2.45 -7.50 -0.82
C LEU A 235 1.85 -7.77 0.56
N ASN A 236 0.61 -8.22 0.61
CA ASN A 236 -0.06 -8.55 1.87
C ASN A 236 0.61 -9.75 2.57
N LEU A 237 0.97 -10.80 1.82
CA LEU A 237 1.67 -11.96 2.39
C LEU A 237 3.06 -11.57 2.94
N PHE A 238 3.82 -10.77 2.21
CA PHE A 238 5.12 -10.29 2.69
C PHE A 238 4.98 -9.37 3.91
N GLY A 239 3.89 -8.58 3.99
CA GLY A 239 3.56 -7.78 5.15
C GLY A 239 3.36 -8.61 6.42
N LEU A 240 2.87 -9.84 6.31
CA LEU A 240 2.69 -10.77 7.43
C LEU A 240 3.98 -11.50 7.85
N THR A 241 5.05 -11.36 7.08
CA THR A 241 6.34 -11.96 7.43
C THR A 241 7.06 -11.13 8.50
N PRO A 242 8.06 -11.70 9.18
CA PRO A 242 8.88 -10.94 10.15
C PRO A 242 9.59 -9.72 9.57
N LEU A 243 9.65 -9.59 8.24
CA LEU A 243 10.14 -8.37 7.56
C LEU A 243 9.26 -7.15 7.82
N GLY A 244 8.01 -7.35 8.22
CA GLY A 244 7.13 -6.34 8.80
C GLY A 244 6.80 -5.13 7.92
N VAL A 245 6.91 -5.25 6.58
CA VAL A 245 6.70 -4.12 5.68
C VAL A 245 5.24 -4.06 5.26
N ASN A 246 4.47 -3.20 5.92
CA ASN A 246 3.05 -2.99 5.63
C ASN A 246 2.85 -2.01 4.46
N VAL A 247 3.17 -2.45 3.24
CA VAL A 247 3.09 -1.62 2.03
C VAL A 247 1.66 -1.15 1.74
N THR A 248 0.69 -2.05 1.83
CA THR A 248 -0.73 -1.76 1.56
C THR A 248 -1.42 -1.02 2.70
N GLY A 249 -0.78 -0.92 3.87
CA GLY A 249 -1.15 0.00 4.95
C GLY A 249 -0.70 1.44 4.71
N ASN A 250 -0.04 1.73 3.59
CA ASN A 250 0.23 3.10 3.17
C ASN A 250 -0.91 3.57 2.24
N ILE A 251 -1.63 4.62 2.66
CA ILE A 251 -2.78 5.15 1.92
C ILE A 251 -2.40 5.64 0.52
N ALA A 252 -1.19 6.16 0.34
CA ALA A 252 -0.71 6.61 -0.97
C ALA A 252 -0.58 5.45 -1.96
N VAL A 253 -0.10 4.28 -1.52
CA VAL A 253 0.03 3.08 -2.34
C VAL A 253 -1.35 2.56 -2.75
N THR A 254 -2.27 2.43 -1.80
CA THR A 254 -3.64 1.95 -2.06
C THR A 254 -4.43 2.92 -2.93
N ALA A 255 -4.24 4.23 -2.72
CA ALA A 255 -4.82 5.27 -3.57
C ALA A 255 -4.30 5.18 -5.01
N CYS A 256 -3.01 4.96 -5.19
CA CYS A 256 -2.39 4.81 -6.51
C CYS A 256 -2.93 3.58 -7.25
N LEU A 257 -3.07 2.43 -6.58
CA LEU A 257 -3.65 1.22 -7.15
C LEU A 257 -5.11 1.44 -7.58
N ALA A 258 -5.91 2.07 -6.73
CA ALA A 258 -7.30 2.38 -7.01
C ALA A 258 -7.45 3.40 -8.15
N LEU A 259 -6.60 4.44 -8.15
CA LEU A 259 -6.56 5.46 -9.20
C LEU A 259 -6.14 4.85 -10.55
N LEU A 260 -5.16 3.94 -10.58
CA LEU A 260 -4.74 3.24 -11.79
C LEU A 260 -5.91 2.42 -12.38
N THR A 261 -6.65 1.69 -11.54
CA THR A 261 -7.85 0.98 -11.96
C THR A 261 -8.89 1.94 -12.57
N TYR A 262 -9.11 3.06 -11.90
CA TYR A 262 -10.04 4.09 -12.35
C TYR A 262 -9.63 4.70 -13.69
N LEU A 263 -8.35 5.05 -13.86
CA LEU A 263 -7.82 5.59 -15.11
C LEU A 263 -7.98 4.58 -16.26
N ILE A 264 -7.62 3.31 -16.04
CA ILE A 264 -7.81 2.26 -17.05
C ILE A 264 -9.29 2.16 -17.43
N THR A 265 -10.18 2.13 -16.44
CA THR A 265 -11.64 2.08 -16.67
C THR A 265 -12.11 3.27 -17.52
N THR A 266 -11.74 4.49 -17.12
CA THR A 266 -12.17 5.74 -17.76
C THR A 266 -11.64 5.88 -19.18
N PHE A 267 -10.35 5.59 -19.41
CA PHE A 267 -9.75 5.70 -20.75
C PHE A 267 -10.14 4.57 -21.71
N THR A 268 -10.59 3.44 -21.20
CA THR A 268 -11.04 2.34 -22.04
C THR A 268 -12.56 2.28 -22.19
N ALA A 269 -13.27 3.17 -21.49
CA ALA A 269 -14.72 3.26 -21.54
C ALA A 269 -15.22 3.64 -22.93
N LYS A 270 -16.29 2.96 -23.37
CA LYS A 270 -16.99 3.24 -24.64
C LYS A 270 -17.87 4.48 -24.52
N LYS A 271 -18.32 4.98 -25.68
CA LYS A 271 -19.26 6.13 -25.72
C LYS A 271 -20.56 5.84 -24.99
N ASP A 272 -21.03 4.62 -25.02
CA ASP A 272 -22.27 4.18 -24.37
C ASP A 272 -22.17 4.30 -22.84
N TYR A 273 -21.01 4.00 -22.25
CA TYR A 273 -20.75 4.21 -20.84
C TYR A 273 -20.91 5.69 -20.43
N TRP A 274 -20.31 6.61 -21.18
CA TRP A 274 -20.45 8.05 -20.93
C TRP A 274 -21.86 8.54 -21.23
N GLY A 275 -22.49 7.99 -22.29
CA GLY A 275 -23.89 8.23 -22.60
C GLY A 275 -24.81 7.84 -21.46
N HIS A 276 -24.57 6.70 -20.81
CA HIS A 276 -25.33 6.24 -19.66
C HIS A 276 -25.17 7.17 -18.44
N ILE A 277 -23.98 7.63 -18.17
CA ILE A 277 -23.70 8.55 -17.04
C ILE A 277 -24.40 9.90 -17.24
N PHE A 278 -24.28 10.51 -18.42
CA PHE A 278 -24.79 11.85 -18.66
C PHE A 278 -26.23 11.87 -19.17
N TRP A 279 -26.62 10.82 -19.89
CA TRP A 279 -27.93 10.76 -20.56
C TRP A 279 -28.55 9.37 -20.55
N MET A 280 -28.94 8.93 -19.34
CA MET A 280 -29.49 7.58 -19.15
C MET A 280 -30.71 7.34 -20.04
N PRO A 281 -30.72 6.30 -20.91
CA PRO A 281 -31.88 5.97 -21.76
C PRO A 281 -33.08 5.53 -20.90
N GLY A 282 -34.30 5.81 -21.39
CA GLY A 282 -35.52 5.36 -20.71
C GLY A 282 -36.01 6.20 -19.54
N VAL A 283 -35.31 7.29 -19.17
CA VAL A 283 -35.67 8.17 -18.03
C VAL A 283 -36.24 9.50 -18.54
N PRO A 284 -37.27 10.11 -17.90
CA PRO A 284 -37.78 11.44 -18.23
C PRO A 284 -36.70 12.53 -18.07
N VAL A 285 -36.73 13.55 -18.93
CA VAL A 285 -35.72 14.62 -19.00
C VAL A 285 -35.44 15.30 -17.64
N PRO A 286 -36.45 15.69 -16.82
CA PRO A 286 -36.16 16.32 -15.51
C PRO A 286 -35.38 15.40 -14.58
N MET A 287 -35.64 14.10 -14.64
CA MET A 287 -34.95 13.11 -13.76
C MET A 287 -33.51 12.86 -14.20
N LYS A 288 -33.23 12.96 -15.53
CA LYS A 288 -31.85 12.82 -16.06
C LYS A 288 -30.91 13.88 -15.48
N ILE A 289 -31.38 15.11 -15.32
CA ILE A 289 -30.59 16.23 -14.79
C ILE A 289 -30.18 15.96 -13.34
N ILE A 290 -31.03 15.27 -12.58
CA ILE A 290 -30.73 14.92 -11.18
C ILE A 290 -29.85 13.67 -11.10
N LEU A 291 -30.09 12.68 -11.97
CA LEU A 291 -29.33 11.42 -11.98
C LEU A 291 -27.89 11.60 -12.47
N ALA A 292 -27.64 12.44 -13.46
CA ALA A 292 -26.30 12.61 -14.04
C ALA A 292 -25.22 13.01 -13.01
N PRO A 293 -25.44 14.00 -12.11
CA PRO A 293 -24.48 14.29 -11.04
C PRO A 293 -24.28 13.13 -10.06
N ILE A 294 -25.33 12.38 -9.74
CA ILE A 294 -25.28 11.25 -8.81
C ILE A 294 -24.46 10.13 -9.43
N GLU A 295 -24.71 9.80 -10.71
CA GLU A 295 -23.95 8.76 -11.42
C GLU A 295 -22.48 9.15 -11.60
N LEU A 296 -22.22 10.43 -11.93
CA LEU A 296 -20.86 10.95 -12.02
C LEU A 296 -20.14 10.85 -10.65
N LEU A 297 -20.81 11.21 -9.58
CA LEU A 297 -20.27 11.05 -8.22
C LEU A 297 -20.01 9.57 -7.91
N GLY A 298 -20.89 8.68 -8.33
CA GLY A 298 -20.74 7.23 -8.23
C GLY A 298 -19.45 6.73 -8.87
N THR A 299 -19.03 7.27 -10.01
CA THR A 299 -17.77 6.88 -10.67
C THR A 299 -16.54 7.22 -9.84
N ILE A 300 -16.57 8.30 -9.06
CA ILE A 300 -15.49 8.74 -8.16
C ILE A 300 -15.50 7.94 -6.86
N ILE A 301 -16.68 7.65 -6.32
CA ILE A 301 -16.82 6.89 -5.06
C ILE A 301 -16.32 5.45 -5.21
N LYS A 302 -16.46 4.83 -6.38
CA LYS A 302 -16.01 3.46 -6.64
C LYS A 302 -14.52 3.24 -6.33
N PRO A 303 -13.55 3.98 -6.94
CA PRO A 303 -12.13 3.84 -6.62
C PRO A 303 -11.81 4.23 -5.17
N PHE A 304 -12.50 5.24 -4.61
CA PHE A 304 -12.33 5.64 -3.23
C PHE A 304 -12.72 4.52 -2.23
N SER A 305 -13.86 3.86 -2.47
CA SER A 305 -14.27 2.70 -1.68
C SER A 305 -13.27 1.54 -1.78
N LEU A 306 -12.70 1.31 -2.96
CA LEU A 306 -11.68 0.28 -3.20
C LEU A 306 -10.39 0.58 -2.42
N MET A 307 -9.94 1.83 -2.45
CA MET A 307 -8.79 2.33 -1.69
C MET A 307 -8.97 2.13 -0.19
N ILE A 308 -10.07 2.65 0.38
CA ILE A 308 -10.33 2.57 1.83
C ILE A 308 -10.41 1.12 2.29
N ARG A 309 -11.08 0.25 1.53
CA ARG A 309 -11.22 -1.17 1.89
C ARG A 309 -9.87 -1.86 1.99
N LEU A 310 -8.98 -1.64 1.00
CA LEU A 310 -7.64 -2.22 1.01
C LEU A 310 -6.82 -1.70 2.19
N TYR A 311 -6.80 -0.38 2.37
CA TYR A 311 -6.09 0.27 3.45
C TYR A 311 -6.58 -0.16 4.84
N ALA A 312 -7.89 -0.02 5.09
CA ALA A 312 -8.47 -0.24 6.42
C ALA A 312 -8.31 -1.69 6.90
N ASN A 313 -8.52 -2.67 6.02
CA ASN A 313 -8.41 -4.07 6.39
C ASN A 313 -6.98 -4.42 6.83
N ILE A 314 -5.98 -3.94 6.12
CA ILE A 314 -4.58 -4.24 6.43
C ILE A 314 -4.12 -3.51 7.68
N VAL A 315 -4.43 -2.21 7.82
CA VAL A 315 -4.06 -1.44 9.01
C VAL A 315 -4.73 -2.01 10.26
N ALA A 316 -6.04 -2.30 10.19
CA ALA A 316 -6.76 -2.88 11.32
C ALA A 316 -6.19 -4.26 11.72
N GLY A 317 -5.90 -5.14 10.75
CA GLY A 317 -5.32 -6.46 10.99
C GLY A 317 -3.97 -6.35 11.70
N HIS A 318 -3.05 -5.53 11.17
CA HIS A 318 -1.72 -5.33 11.78
C HIS A 318 -1.79 -4.73 13.19
N VAL A 319 -2.63 -3.71 13.41
CA VAL A 319 -2.78 -3.08 14.73
C VAL A 319 -3.30 -4.08 15.76
N VAL A 320 -4.32 -4.88 15.39
CA VAL A 320 -4.89 -5.90 16.29
C VAL A 320 -3.87 -6.99 16.59
N LEU A 321 -3.17 -7.51 15.57
CA LEU A 321 -2.17 -8.56 15.73
C LEU A 321 -1.02 -8.10 16.64
N MET A 322 -0.45 -6.91 16.38
CA MET A 322 0.62 -6.33 17.19
C MET A 322 0.16 -6.06 18.64
N SER A 323 -1.09 -5.60 18.83
CA SER A 323 -1.64 -5.35 20.15
C SER A 323 -1.76 -6.64 20.97
N ILE A 324 -2.16 -7.76 20.35
CA ILE A 324 -2.27 -9.05 21.04
C ILE A 324 -0.88 -9.66 21.31
N ILE A 325 0.08 -9.48 20.40
CA ILE A 325 1.48 -9.85 20.68
C ILE A 325 2.01 -9.02 21.85
N GLY A 326 1.74 -7.70 21.88
CA GLY A 326 2.09 -6.83 23.00
C GLY A 326 1.47 -7.29 24.32
N LEU A 327 0.21 -7.73 24.29
CA LEU A 327 -0.48 -8.25 25.48
C LEU A 327 0.20 -9.50 26.06
N MET A 328 0.85 -10.32 25.21
CA MET A 328 1.62 -11.48 25.66
C MET A 328 2.79 -11.10 26.58
N PHE A 329 3.41 -9.93 26.35
CA PHE A 329 4.48 -9.41 27.20
C PHE A 329 3.98 -8.71 28.46
N ILE A 330 2.75 -8.17 28.44
CA ILE A 330 2.10 -7.53 29.60
C ILE A 330 1.64 -8.60 30.59
N PHE A 331 1.07 -9.70 30.14
CA PHE A 331 0.67 -10.79 30.99
C PHE A 331 1.86 -11.62 31.45
N LYS A 332 2.38 -11.34 32.65
CA LYS A 332 3.47 -12.10 33.27
C LYS A 332 3.05 -13.48 33.80
N ASN A 333 1.78 -13.86 33.63
CA ASN A 333 1.23 -15.15 34.03
C ASN A 333 1.24 -16.15 32.89
N TRP A 334 1.66 -17.39 33.17
CA TRP A 334 1.72 -18.47 32.20
C TRP A 334 0.40 -18.67 31.43
N LEU A 335 -0.75 -18.59 32.13
CA LEU A 335 -2.07 -18.74 31.51
C LEU A 335 -2.41 -17.62 30.55
N GLY A 336 -2.18 -16.35 30.93
CA GLY A 336 -2.45 -15.18 30.09
C GLY A 336 -1.56 -15.12 28.87
N SER A 337 -0.27 -15.41 29.02
CA SER A 337 0.69 -15.44 27.91
C SER A 337 0.35 -16.55 26.91
N SER A 338 0.02 -17.76 27.38
CA SER A 338 -0.37 -18.88 26.51
C SER A 338 -1.66 -18.59 25.75
N LEU A 339 -2.66 -17.99 26.39
CA LEU A 339 -3.93 -17.63 25.74
C LEU A 339 -3.70 -16.56 24.66
N SER A 340 -2.89 -15.52 24.94
CA SER A 340 -2.54 -14.49 23.99
C SER A 340 -1.77 -15.05 22.78
N PHE A 341 -0.88 -16.04 23.00
CA PHE A 341 -0.17 -16.72 21.93
C PHE A 341 -1.12 -17.49 21.00
N VAL A 342 -2.04 -18.27 21.55
CA VAL A 342 -3.03 -19.01 20.76
C VAL A 342 -3.91 -18.05 19.96
N LEU A 343 -4.32 -16.94 20.57
CA LEU A 343 -5.13 -15.92 19.91
C LEU A 343 -4.34 -15.22 18.79
N ALA A 344 -3.08 -14.84 19.04
CA ALA A 344 -2.21 -14.25 18.01
C ALA A 344 -2.00 -15.21 16.83
N PHE A 345 -1.81 -16.50 17.10
CA PHE A 345 -1.67 -17.51 16.05
C PHE A 345 -2.97 -17.65 15.22
N ALA A 346 -4.12 -17.71 15.88
CA ALA A 346 -5.42 -17.79 15.21
C ALA A 346 -5.67 -16.54 14.33
N LEU A 347 -5.33 -15.36 14.84
CA LEU A 347 -5.43 -14.11 14.07
C LEU A 347 -4.47 -14.08 12.89
N SER A 348 -3.25 -14.57 13.04
CA SER A 348 -2.30 -14.64 11.90
C SER A 348 -2.84 -15.53 10.77
N LEU A 349 -3.49 -16.65 11.09
CA LEU A 349 -4.16 -17.48 10.09
C LEU A 349 -5.32 -16.76 9.41
N LEU A 350 -6.12 -16.03 10.19
CA LEU A 350 -7.22 -15.22 9.67
C LEU A 350 -6.67 -14.12 8.75
N GLU A 351 -5.58 -13.47 9.11
CA GLU A 351 -4.97 -12.40 8.33
C GLU A 351 -4.41 -12.89 6.99
N ILE A 352 -3.84 -14.10 6.94
CA ILE A 352 -3.45 -14.76 5.67
C ILE A 352 -4.68 -14.95 4.75
N LEU A 353 -5.79 -15.39 5.31
CA LEU A 353 -7.04 -15.55 4.56
C LEU A 353 -7.58 -14.19 4.06
N VAL A 354 -7.56 -13.18 4.93
CA VAL A 354 -7.96 -11.81 4.56
C VAL A 354 -7.06 -11.24 3.47
N ALA A 355 -5.75 -11.51 3.50
CA ALA A 355 -4.80 -11.10 2.47
C ALA A 355 -5.19 -11.65 1.08
N ALA A 356 -5.54 -12.93 1.00
CA ALA A 356 -6.02 -13.55 -0.24
C ALA A 356 -7.40 -13.00 -0.67
N LEU A 357 -8.32 -12.89 0.28
CA LEU A 357 -9.67 -12.34 0.05
C LEU A 357 -9.60 -10.89 -0.46
N GLN A 358 -8.69 -10.08 0.05
CA GLN A 358 -8.53 -8.70 -0.36
C GLN A 358 -8.04 -8.57 -1.80
N ALA A 359 -7.08 -9.41 -2.21
CA ALA A 359 -6.63 -9.49 -3.60
C ALA A 359 -7.77 -9.93 -4.53
N TYR A 360 -8.56 -10.91 -4.11
CA TYR A 360 -9.75 -11.36 -4.83
C TYR A 360 -10.79 -10.25 -5.00
N ILE A 361 -11.18 -9.58 -3.91
CA ILE A 361 -12.19 -8.50 -3.95
C ILE A 361 -11.72 -7.34 -4.84
N PHE A 362 -10.45 -6.95 -4.72
CA PHE A 362 -9.90 -5.88 -5.55
C PHE A 362 -9.98 -6.23 -7.03
N THR A 363 -9.59 -7.45 -7.40
CA THR A 363 -9.61 -7.95 -8.78
C THR A 363 -11.02 -8.08 -9.32
N MET A 364 -11.95 -8.62 -8.51
CA MET A 364 -13.35 -8.78 -8.87
C MET A 364 -14.04 -7.43 -9.15
N LEU A 365 -13.84 -6.44 -8.25
CA LEU A 365 -14.38 -5.10 -8.44
C LEU A 365 -13.77 -4.40 -9.67
N SER A 366 -12.46 -4.57 -9.90
CA SER A 366 -11.80 -4.05 -11.10
C SER A 366 -12.40 -4.66 -12.37
N ALA A 367 -12.66 -5.97 -12.37
CA ALA A 367 -13.29 -6.65 -13.49
C ALA A 367 -14.73 -6.15 -13.74
N LEU A 368 -15.51 -5.92 -12.69
CA LEU A 368 -16.85 -5.34 -12.78
C LEU A 368 -16.82 -3.92 -13.38
N TYR A 369 -15.84 -3.08 -12.98
CA TYR A 369 -15.69 -1.74 -13.53
C TYR A 369 -15.32 -1.77 -15.01
N PHE A 370 -14.43 -2.68 -15.41
CA PHE A 370 -14.08 -2.87 -16.83
C PHE A 370 -15.25 -3.41 -17.64
N GLY A 371 -16.05 -4.31 -17.06
CA GLY A 371 -17.26 -4.81 -17.68
C GLY A 371 -18.26 -3.70 -17.97
N ALA A 372 -18.61 -2.94 -16.93
CA ALA A 372 -19.51 -1.79 -17.06
C ALA A 372 -19.01 -0.75 -18.08
N ALA A 373 -17.67 -0.51 -18.14
CA ALA A 373 -17.08 0.41 -19.10
C ALA A 373 -17.12 -0.09 -20.56
N ASN A 374 -17.25 -1.41 -20.77
CA ASN A 374 -17.27 -2.05 -22.11
C ASN A 374 -18.62 -2.60 -22.52
N GLU A 375 -19.64 -2.46 -21.70
CA GLU A 375 -21.00 -2.91 -22.00
C GLU A 375 -21.53 -2.16 -23.22
N GLU A 376 -22.01 -2.92 -24.21
CA GLU A 376 -22.73 -2.41 -25.39
C GLU A 376 -24.21 -2.57 -25.14
N HIS A 377 -24.95 -1.50 -25.04
CA HIS A 377 -26.39 -1.56 -25.11
C HIS A 377 -26.77 -1.81 -26.58
N HIS A 378 -27.13 -3.05 -26.94
CA HIS A 378 -27.86 -3.31 -28.14
C HIS A 378 -29.19 -2.57 -28.01
N HIS A 379 -29.35 -1.48 -28.75
CA HIS A 379 -30.69 -1.02 -29.08
C HIS A 379 -31.31 -2.12 -29.92
N ASP A 380 -32.10 -3.00 -29.30
CA ASP A 380 -33.08 -3.76 -30.05
C ASP A 380 -34.07 -2.74 -30.63
N ASP A 381 -33.78 -2.32 -31.86
CA ASP A 381 -34.77 -1.69 -32.70
C ASP A 381 -35.89 -2.74 -32.95
N ALA A 382 -36.74 -2.89 -31.96
CA ALA A 382 -38.04 -3.54 -32.16
C ALA A 382 -38.88 -2.60 -33.03
N HIS A 383 -38.62 -2.66 -34.32
CA HIS A 383 -39.63 -2.24 -35.29
C HIS A 383 -40.80 -3.20 -35.19
N HIS A 384 -41.89 -2.73 -34.59
CA HIS A 384 -43.22 -3.16 -34.87
C HIS A 384 -44.09 -1.95 -35.26
#